data_95c5dfcd4c64ad0503d494e9199997fd
#
_entry.id   95c5dfcd4c64ad0503d494e9199997fd
#
_cell.length_a   1.000
_cell.length_b   1.000
_cell.length_c   1.000
_cell.angle_alpha   90.00
_cell.angle_beta   90.00
_cell.angle_gamma   90.00
#
_symmetry.space_group_name_H-M   'P 1'
#
loop_
_entity.id
_entity.type
_entity.pdbx_description
1 polymer ?
#
loop_
_entity_poly.entity_id
_entity_poly.type
_entity_poly.pdbx_seq_one_letter_code
_entity_poly.pdbx_strand_id
1 'polypeptide(L)'
;VKSGQMGVSYDSSAGTPAAIGDFGRMMADKSTEGINANTYIKMMSHTAAVNIGVFFGTTGRIITTSSACTSGSQGLGYAFEAIQSGKQLAMLAGGAEELDATQAAVFDTLFATSLKNDNPNLTPRPFDVQRDGLVLGEGACTFVLEELEHAQKRGARIYAELIGFASNSDGTHVTHPNPATMAQAMRMAMDDAEVTPEQIGYINAHGTATDQGDIAESQATHQLFGNRVPVSTLEGYMGHTLGACGALEAWMSIEMMREGWFAANANLTVPDTRCAALDYIMEQPRALQTDVVMSNNFAFGGINTSLIFRRWAV
;
A
#
# COMPACT_ATOMS: atom_id res chain seq x y z
N VAL A 1 -13.64 -19.25 12.72
CA VAL A 1 -13.79 -19.09 11.28
C VAL A 1 -15.26 -19.14 10.88
N LYS A 2 -16.00 -20.19 11.26
CA LYS A 2 -17.41 -20.41 10.87
C LYS A 2 -18.45 -19.72 11.76
N SER A 3 -18.01 -18.97 12.77
CA SER A 3 -18.94 -18.28 13.72
C SER A 3 -19.45 -16.93 13.23
N GLY A 4 -19.04 -16.48 12.04
CA GLY A 4 -19.33 -15.14 11.55
C GLY A 4 -18.41 -14.04 12.15
N GLN A 5 -17.48 -14.40 13.03
CA GLN A 5 -16.60 -13.47 13.74
C GLN A 5 -15.26 -13.21 12.99
N MET A 6 -14.98 -13.98 11.95
CA MET A 6 -13.80 -13.81 11.11
C MET A 6 -14.21 -13.47 9.69
N GLY A 7 -13.74 -12.33 9.19
CA GLY A 7 -14.01 -11.80 7.88
C GLY A 7 -12.77 -11.68 7.00
N VAL A 8 -12.94 -11.07 5.85
CA VAL A 8 -11.89 -10.78 4.87
C VAL A 8 -12.01 -9.32 4.43
N SER A 9 -10.90 -8.58 4.41
CA SER A 9 -10.80 -7.24 3.83
C SER A 9 -9.58 -7.21 2.92
N TYR A 10 -9.81 -7.41 1.62
CA TYR A 10 -8.72 -7.75 0.71
C TYR A 10 -9.08 -7.42 -0.73
N ASP A 11 -8.12 -7.03 -1.54
CA ASP A 11 -8.34 -6.93 -2.98
C ASP A 11 -7.05 -6.82 -3.82
N SER A 12 -7.27 -6.63 -5.12
CA SER A 12 -6.28 -6.22 -6.11
C SER A 12 -6.80 -5.01 -6.87
N SER A 13 -5.96 -4.32 -7.62
CA SER A 13 -6.39 -3.18 -8.42
C SER A 13 -7.15 -3.62 -9.69
N ALA A 14 -6.84 -4.78 -10.25
CA ALA A 14 -7.34 -5.20 -11.56
C ALA A 14 -7.85 -6.66 -11.65
N GLY A 15 -7.71 -7.49 -10.63
CA GLY A 15 -7.95 -8.93 -10.75
C GLY A 15 -6.89 -9.61 -11.62
N THR A 16 -7.25 -10.66 -12.39
CA THR A 16 -6.35 -11.35 -13.33
C THR A 16 -6.46 -10.74 -14.73
N PRO A 17 -5.47 -9.95 -15.20
CA PRO A 17 -5.55 -9.25 -16.47
C PRO A 17 -5.68 -10.16 -17.70
N ALA A 18 -5.11 -11.37 -17.65
CA ALA A 18 -5.27 -12.36 -18.72
C ALA A 18 -6.75 -12.66 -19.05
N ALA A 19 -7.62 -12.65 -18.04
CA ALA A 19 -9.05 -12.85 -18.25
C ALA A 19 -9.71 -11.67 -18.97
N ILE A 20 -9.18 -10.45 -18.80
CA ILE A 20 -9.60 -9.27 -19.56
C ILE A 20 -9.29 -9.47 -21.05
N GLY A 21 -8.11 -10.04 -21.36
CA GLY A 21 -7.72 -10.41 -22.71
C GLY A 21 -8.68 -11.43 -23.37
N ASP A 22 -9.17 -12.40 -22.60
CA ASP A 22 -10.18 -13.36 -23.08
C ASP A 22 -11.47 -12.66 -23.51
N PHE A 23 -11.97 -11.73 -22.70
CA PHE A 23 -13.14 -10.92 -23.06
C PHE A 23 -12.86 -9.98 -24.25
N GLY A 24 -11.65 -9.44 -24.35
CA GLY A 24 -11.21 -8.66 -25.51
C GLY A 24 -11.30 -9.47 -26.80
N ARG A 25 -10.78 -10.71 -26.79
CA ARG A 25 -10.92 -11.63 -27.95
C ARG A 25 -12.38 -11.95 -28.27
N MET A 26 -13.19 -12.25 -27.25
CA MET A 26 -14.63 -12.50 -27.42
C MET A 26 -15.31 -11.35 -28.17
N MET A 27 -15.02 -10.11 -27.78
CA MET A 27 -15.62 -8.94 -28.44
C MET A 27 -15.12 -8.76 -29.87
N ALA A 28 -13.84 -9.01 -30.14
CA ALA A 28 -13.23 -8.90 -31.46
C ALA A 28 -13.77 -9.97 -32.43
N ASP A 29 -13.80 -11.22 -31.95
CA ASP A 29 -14.16 -12.39 -32.78
C ASP A 29 -15.68 -12.63 -32.80
N LYS A 30 -16.46 -11.93 -31.98
CA LYS A 30 -17.90 -12.12 -31.78
C LYS A 30 -18.27 -13.56 -31.46
N SER A 31 -17.41 -14.25 -30.70
CA SER A 31 -17.52 -15.64 -30.31
C SER A 31 -17.28 -15.79 -28.82
N THR A 32 -18.07 -16.65 -28.16
CA THR A 32 -17.87 -17.02 -26.77
C THR A 32 -16.95 -18.25 -26.60
N GLU A 33 -16.33 -18.71 -27.67
CA GLU A 33 -15.39 -19.81 -27.62
C GLU A 33 -14.22 -19.49 -26.69
N GLY A 34 -13.88 -20.39 -25.77
CA GLY A 34 -12.84 -20.20 -24.77
C GLY A 34 -13.29 -19.45 -23.51
N ILE A 35 -14.48 -18.85 -23.48
CA ILE A 35 -15.04 -18.20 -22.30
C ILE A 35 -15.79 -19.18 -21.42
N ASN A 36 -15.59 -19.06 -20.12
CA ASN A 36 -16.33 -19.84 -19.12
C ASN A 36 -16.53 -19.01 -17.83
N ALA A 37 -17.26 -19.58 -16.87
CA ALA A 37 -17.55 -18.87 -15.63
C ALA A 37 -16.28 -18.44 -14.86
N ASN A 38 -15.20 -19.21 -14.93
CA ASN A 38 -13.93 -18.86 -14.28
C ASN A 38 -13.27 -17.64 -14.92
N THR A 39 -13.42 -17.42 -16.24
CA THR A 39 -12.93 -16.23 -16.90
C THR A 39 -13.54 -14.97 -16.28
N TYR A 40 -14.88 -14.98 -16.08
CA TYR A 40 -15.58 -13.86 -15.44
C TYR A 40 -15.12 -13.66 -13.99
N ILE A 41 -15.05 -14.74 -13.21
CA ILE A 41 -14.64 -14.69 -11.81
C ILE A 41 -13.21 -14.12 -11.68
N LYS A 42 -12.28 -14.55 -12.53
CA LYS A 42 -10.88 -14.08 -12.48
C LYS A 42 -10.73 -12.61 -12.86
N MET A 43 -11.56 -12.09 -13.75
CA MET A 43 -11.50 -10.72 -14.22
C MET A 43 -11.83 -9.70 -13.10
N MET A 44 -12.66 -10.08 -12.16
CA MET A 44 -13.18 -9.13 -11.18
C MET A 44 -12.28 -9.04 -9.95
N SER A 45 -11.83 -7.84 -9.62
CA SER A 45 -10.91 -7.60 -8.50
C SER A 45 -11.48 -8.11 -7.16
N HIS A 46 -12.77 -7.95 -6.90
CA HIS A 46 -13.41 -8.40 -5.64
C HIS A 46 -13.32 -9.90 -5.38
N THR A 47 -13.00 -10.70 -6.39
CA THR A 47 -12.90 -12.16 -6.23
C THR A 47 -11.66 -12.60 -5.45
N ALA A 48 -10.65 -11.76 -5.28
CA ALA A 48 -9.54 -12.02 -4.37
C ALA A 48 -10.07 -12.27 -2.95
N ALA A 49 -10.84 -11.34 -2.40
CA ALA A 49 -11.46 -11.48 -1.08
C ALA A 49 -12.43 -12.67 -1.00
N VAL A 50 -13.24 -12.87 -2.05
CA VAL A 50 -14.20 -13.98 -2.12
C VAL A 50 -13.49 -15.32 -2.11
N ASN A 51 -12.45 -15.50 -2.92
CA ASN A 51 -11.70 -16.76 -2.99
C ASN A 51 -10.99 -17.09 -1.68
N ILE A 52 -10.43 -16.09 -0.99
CA ILE A 52 -9.87 -16.25 0.34
C ILE A 52 -10.96 -16.72 1.32
N GLY A 53 -12.12 -16.06 1.30
CA GLY A 53 -13.25 -16.41 2.14
C GLY A 53 -13.73 -17.86 1.92
N VAL A 54 -13.87 -18.27 0.66
CA VAL A 54 -14.26 -19.65 0.28
C VAL A 54 -13.21 -20.66 0.71
N PHE A 55 -11.92 -20.37 0.46
CA PHE A 55 -10.81 -21.28 0.81
C PHE A 55 -10.76 -21.57 2.32
N PHE A 56 -10.87 -20.55 3.15
CA PHE A 56 -10.84 -20.71 4.60
C PHE A 56 -12.20 -21.02 5.22
N GLY A 57 -13.29 -20.95 4.45
CA GLY A 57 -14.66 -21.13 4.93
C GLY A 57 -15.06 -20.03 5.94
N THR A 58 -14.59 -18.80 5.74
CA THR A 58 -14.98 -17.68 6.60
C THR A 58 -16.42 -17.28 6.33
N THR A 59 -17.16 -16.95 7.38
CA THR A 59 -18.59 -16.56 7.28
C THR A 59 -18.84 -15.14 7.83
N GLY A 60 -17.77 -14.41 8.14
CA GLY A 60 -17.82 -13.00 8.50
C GLY A 60 -17.95 -12.07 7.29
N ARG A 61 -17.70 -10.79 7.50
CA ARG A 61 -17.77 -9.78 6.44
C ARG A 61 -16.75 -10.03 5.35
N ILE A 62 -17.14 -9.76 4.11
CA ILE A 62 -16.22 -9.59 2.99
C ILE A 62 -16.26 -8.10 2.62
N ILE A 63 -15.10 -7.44 2.71
CA ILE A 63 -14.89 -6.06 2.31
C ILE A 63 -13.89 -6.07 1.15
N THR A 64 -14.29 -5.49 0.04
CA THR A 64 -13.46 -5.39 -1.16
C THR A 64 -12.92 -3.97 -1.26
N THR A 65 -11.63 -3.82 -1.53
CA THR A 65 -10.91 -2.55 -1.45
C THR A 65 -10.17 -2.21 -2.74
N SER A 66 -10.80 -2.47 -3.90
CA SER A 66 -10.23 -2.12 -5.20
C SER A 66 -10.17 -0.61 -5.38
N SER A 67 -9.05 -0.01 -5.01
CA SER A 67 -8.80 1.42 -4.99
C SER A 67 -7.38 1.76 -5.49
N ALA A 68 -6.97 1.09 -6.58
CA ALA A 68 -5.64 1.22 -7.18
C ALA A 68 -4.53 0.98 -6.12
N CYS A 69 -3.52 1.86 -6.05
CA CYS A 69 -2.36 1.71 -5.15
C CYS A 69 -2.71 1.66 -3.65
N THR A 70 -3.90 2.11 -3.25
CA THR A 70 -4.34 2.08 -1.85
C THR A 70 -5.14 0.85 -1.46
N SER A 71 -5.34 -0.11 -2.37
CA SER A 71 -6.18 -1.30 -2.10
C SER A 71 -5.73 -2.08 -0.87
N GLY A 72 -4.44 -2.39 -0.76
CA GLY A 72 -3.88 -3.14 0.37
C GLY A 72 -3.94 -2.38 1.68
N SER A 73 -3.62 -1.09 1.69
CA SER A 73 -3.70 -0.25 2.88
C SER A 73 -5.14 -0.02 3.34
N GLN A 74 -6.09 0.16 2.42
CA GLN A 74 -7.52 0.18 2.76
C GLN A 74 -8.00 -1.18 3.26
N GLY A 75 -7.46 -2.28 2.70
CA GLY A 75 -7.73 -3.63 3.20
C GLY A 75 -7.40 -3.76 4.68
N LEU A 76 -6.23 -3.28 5.10
CA LEU A 76 -5.81 -3.25 6.50
C LEU A 76 -6.66 -2.28 7.32
N GLY A 77 -6.89 -1.07 6.82
CA GLY A 77 -7.61 -0.02 7.54
C GLY A 77 -9.08 -0.38 7.81
N TYR A 78 -9.82 -0.86 6.81
CA TYR A 78 -11.21 -1.25 7.02
C TYR A 78 -11.37 -2.54 7.84
N ALA A 79 -10.38 -3.43 7.82
CA ALA A 79 -10.32 -4.55 8.76
C ALA A 79 -10.14 -4.05 10.20
N PHE A 80 -9.23 -3.08 10.41
CA PHE A 80 -9.01 -2.42 11.70
C PHE A 80 -10.30 -1.77 12.22
N GLU A 81 -10.97 -0.94 11.42
CA GLU A 81 -12.24 -0.32 11.79
C GLU A 81 -13.34 -1.34 12.11
N ALA A 82 -13.41 -2.46 11.38
CA ALA A 82 -14.38 -3.51 11.63
C ALA A 82 -14.15 -4.23 12.96
N ILE A 83 -12.87 -4.42 13.34
CA ILE A 83 -12.50 -5.02 14.62
C ILE A 83 -12.69 -4.01 15.75
N GLN A 84 -12.21 -2.79 15.60
CA GLN A 84 -12.35 -1.72 16.60
C GLN A 84 -13.82 -1.45 16.96
N SER A 85 -14.70 -1.48 15.96
CA SER A 85 -16.15 -1.32 16.18
C SER A 85 -16.86 -2.58 16.67
N GLY A 86 -16.13 -3.66 16.99
CA GLY A 86 -16.68 -4.92 17.50
C GLY A 86 -17.52 -5.72 16.50
N LYS A 87 -17.47 -5.38 15.20
CA LYS A 87 -18.24 -6.07 14.15
C LYS A 87 -17.59 -7.36 13.68
N GLN A 88 -16.29 -7.47 13.84
CA GLN A 88 -15.49 -8.68 13.59
C GLN A 88 -14.50 -8.86 14.72
N LEU A 89 -14.16 -10.10 15.03
CA LEU A 89 -13.13 -10.44 16.02
C LEU A 89 -11.75 -10.61 15.38
N ALA A 90 -11.75 -11.08 14.14
CA ALA A 90 -10.55 -11.21 13.32
C ALA A 90 -10.86 -10.96 11.84
N MET A 91 -9.85 -10.53 11.08
CA MET A 91 -9.95 -10.31 9.65
C MET A 91 -8.68 -10.81 8.96
N LEU A 92 -8.84 -11.49 7.82
CA LEU A 92 -7.77 -11.63 6.83
C LEU A 92 -7.75 -10.35 6.01
N ALA A 93 -6.64 -9.62 6.03
CA ALA A 93 -6.54 -8.30 5.44
C ALA A 93 -5.26 -8.16 4.61
N GLY A 94 -5.33 -7.37 3.54
CA GLY A 94 -4.16 -7.13 2.70
C GLY A 94 -4.49 -6.84 1.25
N GLY A 95 -3.56 -7.18 0.36
CA GLY A 95 -3.70 -7.00 -1.07
C GLY A 95 -2.79 -7.92 -1.86
N ALA A 96 -3.17 -8.15 -3.11
CA ALA A 96 -2.40 -8.90 -4.08
C ALA A 96 -2.49 -8.23 -5.46
N GLU A 97 -1.45 -8.37 -6.25
CA GLU A 97 -1.47 -7.93 -7.65
C GLU A 97 -0.66 -8.87 -8.52
N GLU A 98 -1.18 -9.15 -9.69
CA GLU A 98 -0.51 -9.89 -10.77
C GLU A 98 0.02 -8.90 -11.79
N LEU A 99 1.30 -8.98 -12.13
CA LEU A 99 1.93 -8.12 -13.13
C LEU A 99 1.52 -8.55 -14.54
N ASP A 100 1.02 -7.59 -15.32
CA ASP A 100 0.65 -7.82 -16.72
C ASP A 100 0.98 -6.60 -17.60
N ALA A 101 1.19 -6.85 -18.88
CA ALA A 101 1.48 -5.81 -19.86
C ALA A 101 0.37 -4.75 -20.00
N THR A 102 -0.87 -5.09 -19.69
CA THR A 102 -2.00 -4.13 -19.73
C THR A 102 -1.86 -3.04 -18.69
N GLN A 103 -1.36 -3.39 -17.49
CA GLN A 103 -1.08 -2.42 -16.43
C GLN A 103 0.10 -1.51 -16.82
N ALA A 104 1.17 -2.09 -17.37
CA ALA A 104 2.29 -1.31 -17.88
C ALA A 104 1.84 -0.32 -18.96
N ALA A 105 1.01 -0.76 -19.90
CA ALA A 105 0.50 0.08 -20.97
C ALA A 105 -0.32 1.29 -20.46
N VAL A 106 -1.10 1.12 -19.37
CA VAL A 106 -1.84 2.23 -18.76
C VAL A 106 -0.89 3.31 -18.24
N PHE A 107 0.12 2.95 -17.48
CA PHE A 107 1.07 3.92 -16.93
C PHE A 107 2.00 4.49 -18.00
N ASP A 108 2.32 3.72 -19.03
CA ASP A 108 3.10 4.19 -20.18
C ASP A 108 2.34 5.28 -20.96
N THR A 109 1.04 5.08 -21.19
CA THR A 109 0.19 6.11 -21.87
C THR A 109 0.03 7.39 -21.02
N LEU A 110 0.29 7.33 -19.72
CA LEU A 110 0.29 8.47 -18.80
C LEU A 110 1.69 9.09 -18.64
N PHE A 111 2.70 8.57 -19.35
CA PHE A 111 4.11 8.98 -19.23
C PHE A 111 4.61 8.86 -17.77
N ALA A 112 4.14 7.86 -17.05
CA ALA A 112 4.45 7.64 -15.64
C ALA A 112 5.45 6.50 -15.41
N THR A 113 5.79 5.70 -16.44
CA THR A 113 6.76 4.61 -16.36
C THR A 113 8.19 5.09 -16.63
N SER A 114 9.15 4.44 -15.99
CA SER A 114 10.58 4.63 -16.30
C SER A 114 10.92 4.09 -17.68
N LEU A 115 11.76 4.81 -18.41
CA LEU A 115 12.29 4.43 -19.73
C LEU A 115 13.69 3.85 -19.67
N LYS A 116 14.28 3.63 -18.50
CA LYS A 116 15.67 3.16 -18.31
C LYS A 116 15.84 1.66 -18.53
N ASN A 117 15.27 1.12 -19.60
CA ASN A 117 15.36 -0.32 -19.93
C ASN A 117 16.80 -0.81 -20.16
N ASP A 118 17.71 0.06 -20.60
CA ASP A 118 19.12 -0.28 -20.78
C ASP A 118 19.90 -0.36 -19.46
N ASN A 119 19.35 0.20 -18.38
CA ASN A 119 19.97 0.23 -17.05
C ASN A 119 18.91 -0.05 -15.96
N PRO A 120 18.28 -1.23 -15.95
CA PRO A 120 17.15 -1.51 -15.09
C PRO A 120 17.47 -1.45 -13.59
N ASN A 121 18.73 -1.67 -13.21
CA ASN A 121 19.19 -1.59 -11.81
C ASN A 121 19.25 -0.15 -11.26
N LEU A 122 19.12 0.87 -12.13
CA LEU A 122 19.14 2.29 -11.75
C LEU A 122 17.74 2.91 -11.69
N THR A 123 16.71 2.09 -11.76
CA THR A 123 15.31 2.51 -11.71
C THR A 123 14.46 1.45 -10.99
N PRO A 124 13.36 1.81 -10.28
CA PRO A 124 12.94 3.18 -9.99
C PRO A 124 13.90 3.87 -9.00
N ARG A 125 13.84 5.19 -8.94
CA ARG A 125 14.68 5.98 -8.04
C ARG A 125 13.88 7.12 -7.38
N PRO A 126 13.03 6.77 -6.42
CA PRO A 126 12.16 7.74 -5.76
C PRO A 126 12.92 8.93 -5.17
N PHE A 127 12.35 10.12 -5.31
CA PHE A 127 12.86 11.40 -4.82
C PHE A 127 14.19 11.87 -5.47
N ASP A 128 14.82 11.07 -6.32
CA ASP A 128 16.07 11.45 -6.99
C ASP A 128 15.83 12.43 -8.13
N VAL A 129 16.78 13.34 -8.36
CA VAL A 129 16.72 14.33 -9.45
C VAL A 129 16.65 13.69 -10.84
N GLN A 130 17.15 12.46 -10.99
CA GLN A 130 17.16 11.72 -12.25
C GLN A 130 16.02 10.69 -12.35
N ARG A 131 15.01 10.75 -11.46
CA ARG A 131 13.84 9.87 -11.58
C ARG A 131 13.10 10.15 -12.88
N ASP A 132 12.52 9.13 -13.45
CA ASP A 132 11.83 9.21 -14.74
C ASP A 132 10.54 8.41 -14.78
N GLY A 133 10.06 7.94 -13.64
CA GLY A 133 8.82 7.22 -13.51
C GLY A 133 8.95 5.93 -12.70
N LEU A 134 7.81 5.29 -12.49
CA LEU A 134 7.69 4.04 -11.76
C LEU A 134 8.14 2.83 -12.58
N VAL A 135 8.45 1.76 -11.90
CA VAL A 135 8.59 0.42 -12.47
C VAL A 135 7.55 -0.46 -11.78
N LEU A 136 6.75 -1.18 -12.54
CA LEU A 136 5.73 -2.05 -11.98
C LEU A 136 6.35 -3.32 -11.38
N GLY A 137 5.75 -3.76 -10.29
CA GLY A 137 6.04 -5.03 -9.64
C GLY A 137 4.77 -5.84 -9.41
N GLU A 138 4.91 -7.04 -8.87
CA GLU A 138 3.81 -7.90 -8.43
C GLU A 138 4.09 -8.41 -7.02
N GLY A 139 3.06 -8.86 -6.35
CA GLY A 139 3.20 -9.46 -5.03
C GLY A 139 1.88 -9.65 -4.30
N ALA A 140 1.98 -10.19 -3.11
CA ALA A 140 0.84 -10.34 -2.19
C ALA A 140 1.33 -10.31 -0.76
N CYS A 141 0.54 -9.67 0.09
CA CYS A 141 0.75 -9.71 1.54
C CYS A 141 -0.58 -9.85 2.25
N THR A 142 -0.63 -10.80 3.20
CA THR A 142 -1.81 -11.07 4.00
C THR A 142 -1.50 -10.98 5.48
N PHE A 143 -2.26 -10.15 6.18
CA PHE A 143 -2.27 -10.03 7.61
C PHE A 143 -3.44 -10.82 8.22
N VAL A 144 -3.22 -11.33 9.42
CA VAL A 144 -4.29 -11.70 10.33
C VAL A 144 -4.39 -10.56 11.34
N LEU A 145 -5.38 -9.70 11.17
CA LEU A 145 -5.73 -8.71 12.18
C LEU A 145 -6.70 -9.33 13.16
N GLU A 146 -6.49 -9.09 14.43
CA GLU A 146 -7.24 -9.73 15.51
C GLU A 146 -7.40 -8.77 16.69
N GLU A 147 -8.55 -8.84 17.34
CA GLU A 147 -8.80 -8.10 18.56
C GLU A 147 -7.78 -8.51 19.63
N LEU A 148 -7.22 -7.52 20.33
CA LEU A 148 -6.05 -7.69 21.18
C LEU A 148 -6.24 -8.70 22.32
N GLU A 149 -7.34 -8.59 23.08
CA GLU A 149 -7.60 -9.50 24.21
C GLU A 149 -7.82 -10.94 23.72
N HIS A 150 -8.46 -11.10 22.56
CA HIS A 150 -8.64 -12.41 21.95
C HIS A 150 -7.31 -13.02 21.53
N ALA A 151 -6.41 -12.24 20.90
CA ALA A 151 -5.08 -12.67 20.51
C ALA A 151 -4.25 -13.10 21.74
N GLN A 152 -4.26 -12.28 22.78
CA GLN A 152 -3.54 -12.56 24.04
C GLN A 152 -4.10 -13.82 24.73
N LYS A 153 -5.42 -13.95 24.83
CA LYS A 153 -6.09 -15.08 25.47
C LYS A 153 -5.75 -16.42 24.86
N ARG A 154 -5.54 -16.47 23.54
CA ARG A 154 -5.13 -17.68 22.84
C ARG A 154 -3.61 -17.87 22.73
N GLY A 155 -2.82 -16.96 23.31
CA GLY A 155 -1.36 -17.01 23.24
C GLY A 155 -0.80 -16.75 21.84
N ALA A 156 -1.44 -15.89 21.05
CA ALA A 156 -0.96 -15.54 19.72
C ALA A 156 0.38 -14.81 19.78
N ARG A 157 1.24 -15.04 18.80
CA ARG A 157 2.38 -14.17 18.57
C ARG A 157 1.88 -12.87 17.95
N ILE A 158 2.09 -11.75 18.63
CA ILE A 158 1.74 -10.41 18.17
C ILE A 158 3.01 -9.77 17.59
N TYR A 159 2.93 -9.25 16.38
CA TYR A 159 4.06 -8.63 15.67
C TYR A 159 4.10 -7.12 15.88
N ALA A 160 2.95 -6.49 15.83
CA ALA A 160 2.74 -5.06 16.06
C ALA A 160 1.26 -4.81 16.36
N GLU A 161 0.95 -3.62 16.81
CA GLU A 161 -0.40 -3.11 16.95
C GLU A 161 -0.67 -2.09 15.84
N LEU A 162 -1.75 -2.27 15.07
CA LEU A 162 -2.27 -1.23 14.19
C LEU A 162 -3.09 -0.28 15.05
N ILE A 163 -2.64 0.95 15.22
CA ILE A 163 -3.21 1.90 16.18
C ILE A 163 -3.95 3.06 15.52
N GLY A 164 -3.77 3.28 14.23
CA GLY A 164 -4.46 4.34 13.51
C GLY A 164 -4.52 4.11 12.01
N PHE A 165 -5.62 4.55 11.42
CA PHE A 165 -5.87 4.52 10.00
C PHE A 165 -6.65 5.75 9.57
N ALA A 166 -6.33 6.27 8.40
CA ALA A 166 -7.18 7.25 7.73
C ALA A 166 -7.16 7.05 6.22
N SER A 167 -8.27 7.43 5.60
CA SER A 167 -8.42 7.55 4.16
C SER A 167 -9.22 8.79 3.83
N ASN A 168 -8.80 9.51 2.79
CA ASN A 168 -9.55 10.62 2.21
C ASN A 168 -9.37 10.66 0.69
N SER A 169 -9.90 11.68 0.04
CA SER A 169 -9.70 11.90 -1.39
C SER A 169 -9.36 13.35 -1.71
N ASP A 170 -8.63 13.54 -2.82
CA ASP A 170 -8.24 14.87 -3.30
C ASP A 170 -9.42 15.67 -3.85
N GLY A 171 -10.40 14.97 -4.44
CA GLY A 171 -11.60 15.58 -5.02
C GLY A 171 -11.35 16.54 -6.20
N THR A 172 -10.16 16.45 -6.82
CA THR A 172 -9.73 17.43 -7.86
C THR A 172 -9.48 16.75 -9.20
N HIS A 173 -8.36 16.07 -9.36
CA HIS A 173 -7.94 15.49 -10.63
C HIS A 173 -7.42 14.06 -10.47
N VAL A 174 -7.64 13.20 -11.49
CA VAL A 174 -7.29 11.79 -11.42
C VAL A 174 -5.76 11.55 -11.28
N THR A 175 -4.94 12.40 -11.90
CA THR A 175 -3.48 12.19 -11.98
C THR A 175 -2.66 13.33 -11.35
N HIS A 176 -3.30 14.36 -10.79
CA HIS A 176 -2.58 15.45 -10.12
C HIS A 176 -2.76 15.33 -8.61
N PRO A 177 -1.74 14.82 -7.90
CA PRO A 177 -1.82 14.63 -6.47
C PRO A 177 -1.86 15.98 -5.73
N ASN A 178 -2.58 16.01 -4.60
CA ASN A 178 -2.75 17.20 -3.78
C ASN A 178 -2.02 17.05 -2.44
N PRO A 179 -0.91 17.78 -2.21
CA PRO A 179 -0.15 17.65 -0.96
C PRO A 179 -0.97 18.03 0.29
N ALA A 180 -1.97 18.90 0.18
CA ALA A 180 -2.78 19.31 1.33
C ALA A 180 -3.68 18.16 1.83
N THR A 181 -4.30 17.41 0.92
CA THR A 181 -5.14 16.25 1.27
C THR A 181 -4.32 15.03 1.70
N MET A 182 -3.12 14.82 1.13
CA MET A 182 -2.14 13.86 1.62
C MET A 182 -1.74 14.16 3.08
N ALA A 183 -1.36 15.42 3.37
CA ALA A 183 -1.05 15.85 4.73
C ALA A 183 -2.26 15.69 5.66
N GLN A 184 -3.47 15.93 5.17
CA GLN A 184 -4.68 15.71 5.94
C GLN A 184 -4.90 14.24 6.27
N ALA A 185 -4.68 13.30 5.33
CA ALA A 185 -4.79 11.87 5.60
C ALA A 185 -3.80 11.41 6.70
N MET A 186 -2.54 11.86 6.62
CA MET A 186 -1.53 11.58 7.66
C MET A 186 -1.94 12.15 9.02
N ARG A 187 -2.48 13.37 9.06
CA ARG A 187 -2.96 14.00 10.30
C ARG A 187 -4.13 13.22 10.89
N MET A 188 -5.13 12.88 10.07
CA MET A 188 -6.28 12.09 10.52
C MET A 188 -5.87 10.72 11.08
N ALA A 189 -4.87 10.06 10.49
CA ALA A 189 -4.34 8.81 11.02
C ALA A 189 -3.64 9.00 12.37
N MET A 190 -2.90 10.10 12.56
CA MET A 190 -2.30 10.43 13.86
C MET A 190 -3.37 10.76 14.91
N ASP A 191 -4.43 11.47 14.51
CA ASP A 191 -5.54 11.77 15.41
C ASP A 191 -6.28 10.49 15.85
N ASP A 192 -6.50 9.54 14.92
CA ASP A 192 -7.09 8.23 15.22
C ASP A 192 -6.20 7.38 16.14
N ALA A 193 -4.88 7.44 15.93
CA ALA A 193 -3.89 6.76 16.76
C ALA A 193 -3.61 7.43 18.11
N GLU A 194 -4.15 8.62 18.35
CA GLU A 194 -3.84 9.48 19.51
C GLU A 194 -2.33 9.74 19.67
N VAL A 195 -1.61 9.97 18.55
CA VAL A 195 -0.16 10.25 18.56
C VAL A 195 0.15 11.63 17.96
N THR A 196 1.23 12.23 18.42
CA THR A 196 1.75 13.48 17.87
C THR A 196 2.82 13.22 16.79
N PRO A 197 3.12 14.21 15.92
CA PRO A 197 4.20 14.05 14.93
C PRO A 197 5.56 13.67 15.53
N GLU A 198 5.85 14.08 16.78
CA GLU A 198 7.10 13.79 17.48
C GLU A 198 7.23 12.33 17.88
N GLN A 199 6.12 11.61 17.99
CA GLN A 199 6.09 10.20 18.35
C GLN A 199 6.31 9.28 17.14
N ILE A 200 6.13 9.80 15.91
CA ILE A 200 6.43 9.05 14.68
C ILE A 200 7.94 9.01 14.48
N GLY A 201 8.53 7.84 14.56
CA GLY A 201 9.98 7.68 14.43
C GLY A 201 10.48 7.26 13.06
N TYR A 202 9.59 6.84 12.17
CA TYR A 202 9.89 6.49 10.79
C TYR A 202 8.64 6.60 9.91
N ILE A 203 8.85 7.01 8.67
CA ILE A 203 7.79 7.04 7.64
C ILE A 203 8.24 6.20 6.45
N ASN A 204 7.43 5.19 6.12
CA ASN A 204 7.45 4.57 4.82
C ASN A 204 6.64 5.43 3.87
N ALA A 205 7.30 6.03 2.91
CA ALA A 205 6.67 6.82 1.87
C ALA A 205 6.15 5.93 0.73
N HIS A 206 5.11 6.36 0.06
CA HIS A 206 4.69 5.73 -1.19
C HIS A 206 5.78 5.81 -2.25
N GLY A 207 6.31 7.01 -2.53
CA GLY A 207 7.56 7.22 -3.25
C GLY A 207 7.72 6.39 -4.52
N THR A 208 6.88 6.64 -5.53
CA THR A 208 6.80 5.82 -6.76
C THR A 208 7.81 6.21 -7.85
N ALA A 209 8.66 7.21 -7.61
CA ALA A 209 9.55 7.82 -8.60
C ALA A 209 8.81 8.56 -9.73
N THR A 210 7.52 8.82 -9.59
CA THR A 210 6.79 9.70 -10.52
C THR A 210 7.09 11.15 -10.23
N ASP A 211 7.12 12.00 -11.27
CA ASP A 211 7.53 13.39 -11.12
C ASP A 211 6.66 14.15 -10.12
N GLN A 212 5.36 14.14 -10.31
CA GLN A 212 4.43 14.89 -9.46
C GLN A 212 4.14 14.20 -8.13
N GLY A 213 4.13 12.86 -8.11
CA GLY A 213 3.86 12.07 -6.91
C GLY A 213 4.89 12.35 -5.81
N ASP A 214 6.16 12.21 -6.12
CA ASP A 214 7.25 12.41 -5.16
C ASP A 214 7.32 13.86 -4.66
N ILE A 215 7.07 14.85 -5.54
CA ILE A 215 7.01 16.26 -5.13
C ILE A 215 5.88 16.48 -4.13
N ALA A 216 4.67 16.04 -4.46
CA ALA A 216 3.49 16.27 -3.62
C ALA A 216 3.61 15.58 -2.26
N GLU A 217 4.03 14.30 -2.26
CA GLU A 217 4.21 13.52 -1.03
C GLU A 217 5.29 14.13 -0.13
N SER A 218 6.44 14.52 -0.71
CA SER A 218 7.51 15.14 0.08
C SER A 218 7.07 16.45 0.71
N GLN A 219 6.29 17.27 -0.01
CA GLN A 219 5.72 18.52 0.52
C GLN A 219 4.72 18.25 1.65
N ALA A 220 3.82 17.27 1.48
CA ALA A 220 2.86 16.86 2.50
C ALA A 220 3.56 16.38 3.78
N THR A 221 4.58 15.53 3.62
CA THR A 221 5.38 15.00 4.73
C THR A 221 6.13 16.12 5.44
N HIS A 222 6.78 17.01 4.69
CA HIS A 222 7.50 18.15 5.26
C HIS A 222 6.58 19.11 6.03
N GLN A 223 5.37 19.34 5.56
CA GLN A 223 4.38 20.20 6.24
C GLN A 223 4.08 19.73 7.67
N LEU A 224 4.09 18.41 7.92
CA LEU A 224 3.78 17.84 9.23
C LEU A 224 5.00 17.57 10.09
N PHE A 225 6.07 17.10 9.48
CA PHE A 225 7.22 16.55 10.19
C PHE A 225 8.50 17.40 10.02
N GLY A 226 8.53 18.32 9.04
CA GLY A 226 9.78 18.97 8.65
C GLY A 226 10.78 17.94 8.13
N ASN A 227 12.04 18.04 8.56
CA ASN A 227 13.10 17.08 8.25
C ASN A 227 13.53 16.26 9.49
N ARG A 228 12.61 16.04 10.44
CA ARG A 228 12.95 15.40 11.72
C ARG A 228 12.80 13.89 11.71
N VAL A 229 11.91 13.37 10.84
CA VAL A 229 11.58 11.95 10.81
C VAL A 229 12.27 11.29 9.63
N PRO A 230 13.02 10.19 9.85
CA PRO A 230 13.60 9.40 8.77
C PRO A 230 12.55 8.86 7.81
N VAL A 231 12.82 9.00 6.51
CA VAL A 231 11.91 8.62 5.42
C VAL A 231 12.61 7.71 4.43
N SER A 232 12.00 6.60 4.10
CA SER A 232 12.36 5.83 2.91
C SER A 232 11.13 5.20 2.26
N THR A 233 11.30 4.69 1.05
CA THR A 233 10.31 3.91 0.33
C THR A 233 10.89 2.57 -0.07
N LEU A 234 10.06 1.56 -0.18
CA LEU A 234 10.43 0.22 -0.61
C LEU A 234 10.21 0.00 -2.11
N GLU A 235 9.56 0.94 -2.78
CA GLU A 235 9.27 0.89 -4.22
C GLU A 235 10.54 0.76 -5.09
N GLY A 236 11.65 1.30 -4.63
CA GLY A 236 12.94 1.16 -5.30
C GLY A 236 13.50 -0.28 -5.33
N TYR A 237 13.02 -1.15 -4.44
CA TYR A 237 13.48 -2.55 -4.33
C TYR A 237 12.53 -3.52 -5.02
N MET A 238 11.24 -3.33 -4.90
CA MET A 238 10.22 -4.28 -5.38
C MET A 238 9.40 -3.76 -6.57
N GLY A 239 9.60 -2.50 -6.96
CA GLY A 239 8.74 -1.82 -7.90
C GLY A 239 7.38 -1.48 -7.29
N HIS A 240 6.57 -0.77 -8.04
CA HIS A 240 5.21 -0.44 -7.64
C HIS A 240 4.27 -1.64 -7.85
N THR A 241 3.93 -2.31 -6.76
CA THR A 241 3.11 -3.53 -6.78
C THR A 241 1.60 -3.24 -6.74
N LEU A 242 1.19 -2.04 -7.16
CA LEU A 242 -0.21 -1.61 -7.32
C LEU A 242 -1.06 -1.90 -6.07
N GLY A 243 -2.10 -2.76 -6.21
CA GLY A 243 -3.00 -3.08 -5.09
C GLY A 243 -2.35 -3.82 -3.93
N ALA A 244 -1.18 -4.45 -4.13
CA ALA A 244 -0.45 -5.13 -3.06
C ALA A 244 0.48 -4.21 -2.26
N CYS A 245 0.89 -3.05 -2.80
CA CYS A 245 2.00 -2.27 -2.25
C CYS A 245 1.78 -1.87 -0.79
N GLY A 246 0.62 -1.33 -0.44
CA GLY A 246 0.35 -0.88 0.92
C GLY A 246 0.40 -1.99 1.98
N ALA A 247 0.05 -3.22 1.61
CA ALA A 247 0.17 -4.35 2.52
C ALA A 247 1.62 -4.84 2.64
N LEU A 248 2.36 -4.92 1.53
CA LEU A 248 3.78 -5.28 1.53
C LEU A 248 4.63 -4.27 2.32
N GLU A 249 4.40 -2.99 2.09
CA GLU A 249 5.08 -1.89 2.77
C GLU A 249 4.77 -1.86 4.26
N ALA A 250 3.52 -2.10 4.65
CA ALA A 250 3.13 -2.23 6.05
C ALA A 250 3.87 -3.39 6.73
N TRP A 251 3.91 -4.58 6.09
CA TRP A 251 4.66 -5.73 6.60
C TRP A 251 6.14 -5.42 6.78
N MET A 252 6.79 -4.89 5.74
CA MET A 252 8.22 -4.57 5.81
C MET A 252 8.51 -3.48 6.86
N SER A 253 7.63 -2.48 7.00
CA SER A 253 7.78 -1.45 8.03
C SER A 253 7.71 -2.03 9.45
N ILE A 254 6.81 -2.98 9.69
CA ILE A 254 6.71 -3.72 10.95
C ILE A 254 8.00 -4.53 11.21
N GLU A 255 8.49 -5.27 10.20
CA GLU A 255 9.71 -6.07 10.38
C GLU A 255 10.94 -5.18 10.60
N MET A 256 11.10 -4.10 9.84
CA MET A 256 12.19 -3.14 10.06
C MET A 256 12.13 -2.50 11.46
N MET A 257 10.94 -2.14 11.92
CA MET A 257 10.75 -1.64 13.29
C MET A 257 11.14 -2.69 14.34
N ARG A 258 10.81 -3.95 14.13
CA ARG A 258 11.15 -5.06 15.05
C ARG A 258 12.64 -5.32 15.08
N GLU A 259 13.30 -5.33 13.93
CA GLU A 259 14.73 -5.57 13.79
C GLU A 259 15.59 -4.35 14.18
N GLY A 260 15.00 -3.16 14.24
CA GLY A 260 15.68 -1.93 14.67
C GLY A 260 16.60 -1.34 13.60
N TRP A 261 16.29 -1.53 12.33
CA TRP A 261 16.96 -0.88 11.22
C TRP A 261 15.97 -0.62 10.07
N PHE A 262 16.21 0.41 9.29
CA PHE A 262 15.35 0.80 8.18
C PHE A 262 16.14 0.92 6.89
N ALA A 263 15.55 0.41 5.80
CA ALA A 263 16.17 0.39 4.47
C ALA A 263 16.43 1.81 3.96
N ALA A 264 17.51 1.98 3.20
CA ALA A 264 17.74 3.20 2.44
C ALA A 264 16.78 3.28 1.24
N ASN A 265 16.55 4.49 0.73
CA ASN A 265 15.90 4.66 -0.57
C ASN A 265 16.79 4.11 -1.68
N ALA A 266 16.36 3.05 -2.35
CA ALA A 266 17.12 2.49 -3.45
C ALA A 266 17.29 3.54 -4.57
N ASN A 267 18.50 3.62 -5.12
CA ASN A 267 18.85 4.52 -6.22
C ASN A 267 18.74 6.02 -5.92
N LEU A 268 18.44 6.45 -4.70
CA LEU A 268 18.46 7.86 -4.32
C LEU A 268 19.91 8.30 -4.06
N THR A 269 20.46 9.08 -4.97
CA THR A 269 21.82 9.61 -4.89
C THR A 269 21.85 11.13 -4.70
N VAL A 270 20.99 11.84 -5.40
CA VAL A 270 20.85 13.30 -5.33
C VAL A 270 19.37 13.65 -5.21
N PRO A 271 18.88 14.05 -4.03
CA PRO A 271 17.49 14.48 -3.88
C PRO A 271 17.13 15.60 -4.85
N ASP A 272 15.96 15.50 -5.48
CA ASP A 272 15.45 16.54 -6.36
C ASP A 272 15.09 17.78 -5.53
N THR A 273 15.61 18.95 -5.91
CA THR A 273 15.35 20.22 -5.22
C THR A 273 13.89 20.69 -5.31
N ARG A 274 13.08 20.10 -6.18
CA ARG A 274 11.62 20.32 -6.26
C ARG A 274 10.88 19.53 -5.18
N CYS A 275 11.45 18.43 -4.70
CA CYS A 275 10.99 17.72 -3.53
C CYS A 275 11.37 18.50 -2.26
N ALA A 276 10.55 18.38 -1.23
CA ALA A 276 10.86 19.00 0.05
C ALA A 276 12.08 18.32 0.71
N ALA A 277 12.82 19.08 1.49
CA ALA A 277 13.98 18.57 2.25
C ALA A 277 13.47 17.72 3.42
N LEU A 278 13.57 16.37 3.28
CA LEU A 278 13.26 15.41 4.31
C LEU A 278 14.56 14.73 4.80
N ASP A 279 14.48 14.02 5.91
CA ASP A 279 15.58 13.14 6.38
C ASP A 279 15.53 11.81 5.60
N TYR A 280 15.84 11.85 4.31
CA TYR A 280 15.90 10.65 3.49
C TYR A 280 16.99 9.69 3.98
N ILE A 281 16.65 8.43 4.23
CA ILE A 281 17.66 7.40 4.45
C ILE A 281 18.30 7.10 3.10
N MET A 282 19.61 7.37 2.98
CA MET A 282 20.36 7.23 1.73
C MET A 282 21.56 6.30 1.90
N GLU A 283 22.04 5.74 0.78
CA GLU A 283 23.24 4.93 0.65
C GLU A 283 23.23 3.61 1.45
N GLN A 284 23.02 3.68 2.76
CA GLN A 284 23.04 2.52 3.66
C GLN A 284 21.80 2.49 4.55
N PRO A 285 21.32 1.30 4.93
CA PRO A 285 20.28 1.18 5.93
C PRO A 285 20.68 1.89 7.23
N ARG A 286 19.70 2.46 7.91
CA ARG A 286 19.89 3.18 9.17
C ARG A 286 19.47 2.33 10.35
N ALA A 287 20.38 2.10 11.32
CA ALA A 287 20.02 1.57 12.62
C ALA A 287 19.19 2.63 13.38
N LEU A 288 17.99 2.26 13.79
CA LEU A 288 17.06 3.16 14.45
C LEU A 288 16.08 2.35 15.32
N GLN A 289 15.98 2.71 16.58
CA GLN A 289 14.96 2.17 17.47
C GLN A 289 13.80 3.15 17.55
N THR A 290 12.63 2.68 17.18
CA THR A 290 11.39 3.43 17.31
C THR A 290 10.23 2.51 17.66
N ASP A 291 9.25 3.06 18.35
CA ASP A 291 8.06 2.32 18.76
C ASP A 291 6.84 2.61 17.86
N VAL A 292 6.91 3.66 17.03
CA VAL A 292 5.78 4.05 16.16
C VAL A 292 6.29 4.35 14.78
N VAL A 293 5.67 3.72 13.79
CA VAL A 293 5.96 3.92 12.37
C VAL A 293 4.68 4.25 11.60
N MET A 294 4.81 5.06 10.55
CA MET A 294 3.73 5.42 9.63
C MET A 294 4.02 4.84 8.24
N SER A 295 3.00 4.31 7.57
CA SER A 295 3.07 3.84 6.18
C SER A 295 1.99 4.52 5.35
N ASN A 296 2.36 5.15 4.25
CA ASN A 296 1.50 5.97 3.42
C ASN A 296 1.37 5.40 2.01
N ASN A 297 0.17 5.50 1.43
CA ASN A 297 -0.06 5.22 0.01
C ASN A 297 -0.99 6.27 -0.58
N PHE A 298 -0.68 6.70 -1.80
CA PHE A 298 -1.39 7.75 -2.52
C PHE A 298 -1.67 7.30 -3.95
N ALA A 299 -2.94 7.02 -4.25
CA ALA A 299 -3.34 6.37 -5.50
C ALA A 299 -3.76 7.36 -6.58
N PHE A 300 -3.69 6.92 -7.84
CA PHE A 300 -4.47 7.54 -8.91
C PHE A 300 -5.97 7.56 -8.54
N GLY A 301 -6.64 8.64 -8.93
CA GLY A 301 -7.99 8.96 -8.46
C GLY A 301 -7.98 9.85 -7.23
N GLY A 302 -6.79 10.14 -6.67
CA GLY A 302 -6.62 10.99 -5.51
C GLY A 302 -7.10 10.34 -4.21
N ILE A 303 -6.96 9.02 -4.09
CA ILE A 303 -7.26 8.30 -2.85
C ILE A 303 -5.99 8.26 -2.02
N ASN A 304 -6.06 8.75 -0.80
CA ASN A 304 -4.95 8.83 0.14
C ASN A 304 -5.20 7.93 1.34
N THR A 305 -4.18 7.21 1.78
CA THR A 305 -4.22 6.36 2.98
C THR A 305 -2.98 6.55 3.82
N SER A 306 -3.16 6.45 5.14
CA SER A 306 -2.08 6.41 6.11
C SER A 306 -2.39 5.39 7.19
N LEU A 307 -1.43 4.53 7.50
CA LEU A 307 -1.50 3.51 8.54
C LEU A 307 -0.44 3.82 9.61
N ILE A 308 -0.77 3.62 10.89
CA ILE A 308 0.18 3.81 12.00
C ILE A 308 0.26 2.52 12.81
N PHE A 309 1.48 2.02 12.93
CA PHE A 309 1.78 0.82 13.70
C PHE A 309 2.62 1.16 14.93
N ARG A 310 2.32 0.47 16.03
CA ARG A 310 3.10 0.52 17.28
C ARG A 310 3.79 -0.81 17.51
N ARG A 311 5.04 -0.74 17.97
CA ARG A 311 5.81 -1.91 18.43
C ARG A 311 5.04 -2.62 19.53
N TRP A 312 4.89 -3.92 19.38
CA TRP A 312 4.39 -4.73 20.48
C TRP A 312 5.51 -5.01 21.47
N ALA A 313 5.34 -4.53 22.70
CA ALA A 313 6.23 -4.85 23.81
C ALA A 313 5.69 -6.09 24.54
N VAL A 314 6.53 -7.12 24.66
CA VAL A 314 6.20 -8.36 25.39
C VAL A 314 6.37 -8.14 26.88
#